data_f63c519dbe01823411d181593251545a
#
_entry.id   f63c519dbe01823411d181593251545a
#
_cell.length_a   1.000
_cell.length_b   1.000
_cell.length_c   1.000
_cell.angle_alpha   90.00
_cell.angle_beta   90.00
_cell.angle_gamma   90.00
#
_symmetry.space_group_name_H-M   'P 1'
#
loop_
_entity.id
_entity.type
_entity.pdbx_description
1 polymer ?
#
loop_
_entity_poly.entity_id
_entity_poly.type
_entity_poly.pdbx_seq_one_letter_code
_entity_poly.pdbx_strand_id
1 'polypeptide(L)'
;DELHHMAEFLGVEGYISELNTLNGIWTSRVSSHIALKDVAGYITEHRITEAVHLIDRTLRRSGLSRPRLSVAALNPHAGDNGNFGMEEIEVINPTVETLQAKQMNVDGPWPSDTVFLKAKAGEVDGIITMYHDQGQIALKLMGFDRGVTVQGGIPFPVTTPAHGTAFDIA
;
A
#
# COMPACT_ATOMS: atom_id res chain seq x y z
N ASP A 1 14.01 -9.32 5.49
CA ASP A 1 12.83 -10.20 5.39
C ASP A 1 12.90 -11.08 4.15
N GLU A 2 11.97 -11.99 3.98
CA GLU A 2 11.95 -12.99 2.91
C GLU A 2 11.94 -12.36 1.52
N LEU A 3 11.15 -11.31 1.29
CA LEU A 3 11.07 -10.60 0.02
C LEU A 3 12.42 -9.99 -0.38
N HIS A 4 13.10 -9.32 0.56
CA HIS A 4 14.40 -8.71 0.29
C HIS A 4 15.46 -9.76 -0.04
N HIS A 5 15.43 -10.90 0.66
CA HIS A 5 16.35 -12.00 0.38
C HIS A 5 16.11 -12.61 -1.02
N MET A 6 14.84 -12.80 -1.39
CA MET A 6 14.50 -13.26 -2.75
C MET A 6 14.93 -12.25 -3.82
N ALA A 7 14.71 -10.97 -3.60
CA ALA A 7 15.08 -9.92 -4.55
C ALA A 7 16.61 -9.87 -4.75
N GLU A 8 17.38 -9.97 -3.66
CA GLU A 8 18.84 -10.03 -3.70
C GLU A 8 19.32 -11.25 -4.48
N PHE A 9 18.79 -12.44 -4.19
CA PHE A 9 19.14 -13.68 -4.89
C PHE A 9 18.84 -13.63 -6.39
N LEU A 10 17.75 -12.95 -6.75
CA LEU A 10 17.30 -12.81 -8.15
C LEU A 10 17.98 -11.63 -8.88
N GLY A 11 18.81 -10.84 -8.20
CA GLY A 11 19.43 -9.65 -8.77
C GLY A 11 18.41 -8.58 -9.17
N VAL A 12 17.29 -8.46 -8.42
CA VAL A 12 16.25 -7.48 -8.70
C VAL A 12 16.70 -6.10 -8.25
N GLU A 13 16.80 -5.18 -9.20
CA GLU A 13 17.00 -3.76 -8.94
C GLU A 13 15.64 -3.04 -9.03
N GLY A 14 15.32 -2.23 -8.04
CA GLY A 14 14.10 -1.44 -8.01
C GLY A 14 13.26 -1.62 -6.75
N TYR A 15 12.08 -1.01 -6.77
CA TYR A 15 11.18 -1.01 -5.63
C TYR A 15 10.46 -2.36 -5.49
N ILE A 16 10.59 -2.94 -4.32
CA ILE A 16 9.92 -4.17 -3.91
C ILE A 16 9.09 -3.90 -2.66
N SER A 17 7.93 -4.50 -2.56
CA SER A 17 7.08 -4.42 -1.37
C SER A 17 6.07 -5.57 -1.37
N GLU A 18 5.70 -5.99 -0.18
CA GLU A 18 4.56 -6.88 -0.02
C GLU A 18 3.26 -6.12 -0.31
N LEU A 19 2.43 -6.71 -1.16
CA LEU A 19 1.05 -6.31 -1.38
C LEU A 19 0.13 -7.28 -0.67
N ASN A 20 -0.98 -6.80 -0.18
CA ASN A 20 -1.99 -7.69 0.41
C ASN A 20 -3.30 -7.56 -0.36
N THR A 21 -3.99 -8.68 -0.53
CA THR A 21 -5.29 -8.69 -1.20
C THR A 21 -6.32 -9.50 -0.44
N LEU A 22 -7.54 -9.02 -0.45
CA LEU A 22 -8.71 -9.67 0.14
C LEU A 22 -9.97 -9.28 -0.65
N ASN A 23 -10.68 -10.27 -1.18
CA ASN A 23 -11.96 -10.06 -1.88
C ASN A 23 -11.91 -8.96 -2.97
N GLY A 24 -10.81 -8.87 -3.71
CA GLY A 24 -10.62 -7.86 -4.76
C GLY A 24 -10.10 -6.50 -4.29
N ILE A 25 -9.99 -6.28 -2.98
CA ILE A 25 -9.34 -5.10 -2.42
C ILE A 25 -7.84 -5.38 -2.31
N TRP A 26 -7.02 -4.44 -2.78
CA TRP A 26 -5.56 -4.54 -2.68
C TRP A 26 -4.99 -3.42 -1.84
N THR A 27 -3.90 -3.70 -1.14
CA THR A 27 -3.13 -2.68 -0.42
C THR A 27 -1.66 -2.76 -0.77
N SER A 28 -1.04 -1.59 -0.91
CA SER A 28 0.38 -1.35 -0.91
C SER A 28 0.74 -0.47 0.30
N ARG A 29 2.02 -0.31 0.60
CA ARG A 29 2.44 0.51 1.72
C ARG A 29 3.77 1.22 1.43
N VAL A 30 3.88 2.45 1.92
CA VAL A 30 5.06 3.29 1.74
C VAL A 30 6.19 2.85 2.68
N SER A 31 5.83 2.47 3.91
CA SER A 31 6.74 1.86 4.87
C SER A 31 6.17 0.55 5.42
N SER A 32 7.03 -0.40 5.78
CA SER A 32 6.63 -1.73 6.24
C SER A 32 7.20 -2.01 7.64
N HIS A 33 8.17 -2.89 7.76
CA HIS A 33 8.70 -3.39 9.04
C HIS A 33 9.73 -2.41 9.65
N ILE A 34 9.28 -1.22 10.03
CA ILE A 34 10.08 -0.19 10.71
C ILE A 34 9.39 0.26 12.01
N ALA A 35 10.15 0.87 12.90
CA ALA A 35 9.57 1.42 14.13
C ALA A 35 8.59 2.56 13.79
N LEU A 36 7.44 2.61 14.48
CA LEU A 36 6.40 3.63 14.22
C LEU A 36 6.93 5.06 14.33
N LYS A 37 7.85 5.33 15.27
CA LYS A 37 8.49 6.65 15.44
C LYS A 37 9.26 7.12 14.20
N ASP A 38 9.68 6.21 13.33
CA ASP A 38 10.50 6.52 12.16
C ASP A 38 9.65 6.66 10.90
N VAL A 39 8.35 6.34 10.96
CA VAL A 39 7.45 6.32 9.80
C VAL A 39 7.40 7.65 9.07
N ALA A 40 7.21 8.77 9.79
CA ALA A 40 7.10 10.10 9.17
C ALA A 40 8.33 10.43 8.30
N GLY A 41 9.53 10.05 8.74
CA GLY A 41 10.76 10.24 7.97
C GLY A 41 10.87 9.38 6.70
N TYR A 42 10.04 8.34 6.59
CA TYR A 42 9.97 7.49 5.39
C TYR A 42 8.96 7.99 4.37
N ILE A 43 8.06 8.92 4.72
CA ILE A 43 7.04 9.46 3.81
C ILE A 43 7.71 10.47 2.89
N THR A 44 8.03 10.04 1.68
CA THR A 44 8.67 10.85 0.65
C THR A 44 7.93 10.71 -0.68
N GLU A 45 8.02 11.73 -1.54
CA GLU A 45 7.48 11.68 -2.90
C GLU A 45 7.92 10.42 -3.64
N HIS A 46 9.21 10.10 -3.59
CA HIS A 46 9.76 8.92 -4.25
C HIS A 46 9.10 7.63 -3.78
N ARG A 47 9.00 7.40 -2.47
CA ARG A 47 8.43 6.16 -1.92
C ARG A 47 6.94 6.02 -2.19
N ILE A 48 6.17 7.11 -2.09
CA ILE A 48 4.75 7.12 -2.44
C ILE A 48 4.58 6.78 -3.93
N THR A 49 5.35 7.42 -4.79
CA THR A 49 5.34 7.19 -6.24
C THR A 49 5.63 5.72 -6.57
N GLU A 50 6.67 5.14 -5.98
CA GLU A 50 7.02 3.74 -6.20
C GLU A 50 5.94 2.77 -5.70
N ALA A 51 5.36 3.04 -4.53
CA ALA A 51 4.27 2.22 -3.99
C ALA A 51 3.01 2.27 -4.90
N VAL A 52 2.66 3.45 -5.43
CA VAL A 52 1.56 3.63 -6.39
C VAL A 52 1.85 2.89 -7.69
N HIS A 53 3.05 3.03 -8.26
CA HIS A 53 3.42 2.34 -9.48
C HIS A 53 3.44 0.83 -9.31
N LEU A 54 3.90 0.33 -8.17
CA LEU A 54 3.94 -1.11 -7.91
C LEU A 54 2.53 -1.72 -7.91
N ILE A 55 1.60 -1.13 -7.16
CA ILE A 55 0.23 -1.64 -7.08
C ILE A 55 -0.51 -1.47 -8.42
N ASP A 56 -0.34 -0.35 -9.14
CA ASP A 56 -0.93 -0.15 -10.46
C ASP A 56 -0.48 -1.24 -11.45
N ARG A 57 0.84 -1.48 -11.55
CA ARG A 57 1.38 -2.54 -12.41
C ARG A 57 0.85 -3.92 -12.04
N THR A 58 0.76 -4.21 -10.75
CA THR A 58 0.27 -5.50 -10.26
C THR A 58 -1.20 -5.69 -10.60
N LEU A 59 -2.03 -4.69 -10.38
CA LEU A 59 -3.46 -4.72 -10.71
C LEU A 59 -3.71 -4.83 -12.22
N ARG A 60 -2.92 -4.12 -13.04
CA ARG A 60 -2.99 -4.27 -14.49
C ARG A 60 -2.63 -5.68 -14.96
N ARG A 61 -1.61 -6.29 -14.37
CA ARG A 61 -1.24 -7.67 -14.65
C ARG A 61 -2.29 -8.68 -14.20
N SER A 62 -3.08 -8.35 -13.17
CA SER A 62 -4.22 -9.18 -12.73
C SER A 62 -5.48 -9.00 -13.57
N GLY A 63 -5.46 -8.14 -14.61
CA GLY A 63 -6.54 -7.99 -15.58
C GLY A 63 -7.35 -6.69 -15.49
N LEU A 64 -7.01 -5.78 -14.57
CA LEU A 64 -7.67 -4.48 -14.46
C LEU A 64 -7.01 -3.47 -15.43
N SER A 65 -7.72 -3.05 -16.47
CA SER A 65 -7.18 -2.13 -17.48
C SER A 65 -6.85 -0.74 -16.92
N ARG A 66 -7.64 -0.27 -15.95
CA ARG A 66 -7.50 1.05 -15.33
C ARG A 66 -7.82 0.99 -13.84
N PRO A 67 -6.89 0.50 -13.00
CA PRO A 67 -7.08 0.42 -11.55
C PRO A 67 -7.46 1.78 -10.96
N ARG A 68 -8.39 1.79 -10.01
CA ARG A 68 -8.77 2.97 -9.22
C ARG A 68 -8.00 2.89 -7.91
N LEU A 69 -7.12 3.84 -7.68
CA LEU A 69 -6.21 3.85 -6.54
C LEU A 69 -6.53 5.00 -5.59
N SER A 70 -6.42 4.77 -4.29
CA SER A 70 -6.53 5.81 -3.28
C SER A 70 -5.31 5.80 -2.36
N VAL A 71 -4.76 6.96 -2.11
CA VAL A 71 -3.67 7.16 -1.14
C VAL A 71 -4.28 7.49 0.21
N ALA A 72 -3.92 6.74 1.25
CA ALA A 72 -4.30 7.06 2.62
C ALA A 72 -3.43 8.18 3.17
N ALA A 73 -3.98 8.98 4.07
CA ALA A 73 -3.22 9.96 4.84
C ALA A 73 -2.34 9.29 5.90
N LEU A 74 -1.31 9.99 6.35
CA LEU A 74 -0.51 9.60 7.51
C LEU A 74 -1.21 10.01 8.81
N ASN A 75 -1.63 11.27 8.87
CA ASN A 75 -2.15 11.89 10.09
C ASN A 75 -3.68 11.79 10.19
N PRO A 76 -4.25 11.88 11.42
CA PRO A 76 -5.69 11.90 11.63
C PRO A 76 -6.38 13.00 10.79
N HIS A 77 -7.56 12.68 10.25
CA HIS A 77 -8.34 13.60 9.42
C HIS A 77 -7.57 14.20 8.22
N ALA A 78 -6.63 13.42 7.66
CA ALA A 78 -5.72 13.87 6.59
C ALA A 78 -4.97 15.18 6.97
N GLY A 79 -4.49 15.25 8.21
CA GLY A 79 -3.71 16.36 8.74
C GLY A 79 -4.52 17.57 9.17
N ASP A 80 -5.82 17.64 8.87
CA ASP A 80 -6.72 18.75 9.23
C ASP A 80 -6.09 20.15 8.99
N ASN A 81 -5.72 20.40 7.72
CA ASN A 81 -5.03 21.63 7.30
C ASN A 81 -3.72 21.95 8.06
N GLY A 82 -3.01 20.91 8.49
CA GLY A 82 -1.75 21.02 9.21
C GLY A 82 -1.85 21.03 10.73
N ASN A 83 -3.08 20.95 11.28
CA ASN A 83 -3.26 20.92 12.73
C ASN A 83 -2.68 19.65 13.37
N PHE A 84 -2.66 18.53 12.63
CA PHE A 84 -2.18 17.23 13.13
C PHE A 84 -0.91 16.73 12.44
N GLY A 85 -0.26 17.56 11.65
CA GLY A 85 0.96 17.25 10.92
C GLY A 85 0.95 17.90 9.53
N MET A 86 2.14 18.04 8.96
CA MET A 86 2.32 18.75 7.68
C MET A 86 2.56 17.81 6.50
N GLU A 87 2.73 16.52 6.74
CA GLU A 87 3.11 15.53 5.74
C GLU A 87 2.10 15.46 4.58
N GLU A 88 0.82 15.66 4.86
CA GLU A 88 -0.20 15.72 3.81
C GLU A 88 0.00 16.93 2.90
N ILE A 89 0.26 18.10 3.46
CA ILE A 89 0.43 19.36 2.72
C ILE A 89 1.78 19.39 1.98
N GLU A 90 2.85 18.98 2.65
CA GLU A 90 4.20 19.13 2.14
C GLU A 90 4.63 18.01 1.20
N VAL A 91 4.07 16.79 1.38
CA VAL A 91 4.53 15.61 0.66
C VAL A 91 3.40 14.88 -0.06
N ILE A 92 2.33 14.47 0.66
CA ILE A 92 1.39 13.49 0.11
C ILE A 92 0.50 14.12 -0.97
N ASN A 93 -0.12 15.29 -0.70
CA ASN A 93 -0.93 16.02 -1.68
C ASN A 93 -0.13 16.35 -2.96
N PRO A 94 1.06 16.99 -2.88
CA PRO A 94 1.84 17.31 -4.08
C PRO A 94 2.22 16.07 -4.89
N THR A 95 2.49 14.94 -4.21
CA THR A 95 2.80 13.68 -4.89
C THR A 95 1.59 13.13 -5.64
N VAL A 96 0.42 13.12 -5.02
CA VAL A 96 -0.83 12.67 -5.66
C VAL A 96 -1.15 13.54 -6.87
N GLU A 97 -1.06 14.87 -6.76
CA GLU A 97 -1.27 15.81 -7.85
C GLU A 97 -0.30 15.56 -9.03
N THR A 98 0.97 15.30 -8.71
CA THR A 98 1.99 14.95 -9.72
C THR A 98 1.64 13.66 -10.46
N LEU A 99 1.18 12.64 -9.75
CA LEU A 99 0.75 11.37 -10.34
C LEU A 99 -0.50 11.52 -11.20
N GLN A 100 -1.47 12.33 -10.78
CA GLN A 100 -2.66 12.66 -11.56
C GLN A 100 -2.30 13.41 -12.85
N ALA A 101 -1.37 14.36 -12.79
CA ALA A 101 -0.87 15.07 -13.97
C ALA A 101 -0.22 14.11 -14.98
N LYS A 102 0.34 12.98 -14.52
CA LYS A 102 0.87 11.88 -15.34
C LYS A 102 -0.22 10.87 -15.76
N GLN A 103 -1.50 11.23 -15.64
CA GLN A 103 -2.66 10.40 -16.03
C GLN A 103 -2.83 9.10 -15.20
N MET A 104 -2.22 9.02 -14.02
CA MET A 104 -2.51 7.94 -13.09
C MET A 104 -3.93 8.09 -12.52
N ASN A 105 -4.65 7.00 -12.42
CA ASN A 105 -6.00 6.98 -11.83
C ASN A 105 -5.90 6.80 -10.30
N VAL A 106 -5.44 7.84 -9.64
CA VAL A 106 -5.18 7.88 -8.20
C VAL A 106 -5.80 9.11 -7.58
N ASP A 107 -6.34 8.98 -6.37
CA ASP A 107 -6.87 10.08 -5.57
C ASP A 107 -6.34 10.03 -4.12
N GLY A 108 -6.66 11.05 -3.34
CA GLY A 108 -6.24 11.19 -1.94
C GLY A 108 -5.43 12.47 -1.70
N PRO A 109 -4.84 12.59 -0.48
CA PRO A 109 -4.94 11.64 0.63
C PRO A 109 -6.32 11.61 1.28
N TRP A 110 -6.77 10.40 1.56
CA TRP A 110 -8.01 10.16 2.31
C TRP A 110 -7.70 9.81 3.76
N PRO A 111 -8.51 10.23 4.75
CA PRO A 111 -8.33 9.76 6.11
C PRO A 111 -8.26 8.23 6.16
N SER A 112 -7.25 7.69 6.84
CA SER A 112 -6.94 6.25 6.82
C SER A 112 -8.01 5.39 7.48
N ASP A 113 -8.78 5.96 8.41
CA ASP A 113 -9.90 5.31 9.08
C ASP A 113 -11.15 5.15 8.20
N THR A 114 -11.27 5.92 7.12
CA THR A 114 -12.44 5.92 6.24
C THR A 114 -12.17 5.41 4.82
N VAL A 115 -10.94 5.46 4.33
CA VAL A 115 -10.61 5.05 2.95
C VAL A 115 -11.00 3.59 2.65
N PHE A 116 -10.96 2.70 3.65
CA PHE A 116 -11.37 1.31 3.50
C PHE A 116 -12.88 1.14 3.30
N LEU A 117 -13.70 2.10 3.72
CA LEU A 117 -15.13 2.10 3.42
C LEU A 117 -15.38 2.30 1.93
N LYS A 118 -14.58 3.14 1.26
CA LYS A 118 -14.62 3.30 -0.21
C LYS A 118 -14.29 1.99 -0.93
N ALA A 119 -13.26 1.28 -0.46
CA ALA A 119 -12.90 -0.02 -1.02
C ALA A 119 -14.01 -1.06 -0.80
N LYS A 120 -14.60 -1.12 0.39
CA LYS A 120 -15.73 -2.00 0.70
C LYS A 120 -16.98 -1.70 -0.15
N ALA A 121 -17.19 -0.42 -0.51
CA ALA A 121 -18.25 0.00 -1.41
C ALA A 121 -17.93 -0.27 -2.90
N GLY A 122 -16.74 -0.78 -3.23
CA GLY A 122 -16.32 -1.06 -4.61
C GLY A 122 -15.96 0.20 -5.40
N GLU A 123 -15.65 1.30 -4.73
CA GLU A 123 -15.28 2.56 -5.36
C GLU A 123 -13.79 2.59 -5.77
N VAL A 124 -12.94 1.85 -5.07
CA VAL A 124 -11.49 1.74 -5.32
C VAL A 124 -11.04 0.28 -5.36
N ASP A 125 -10.02 0.01 -6.12
CA ASP A 125 -9.43 -1.31 -6.32
C ASP A 125 -8.17 -1.51 -5.49
N GLY A 126 -7.46 -0.42 -5.19
CA GLY A 126 -6.22 -0.46 -4.41
C GLY A 126 -6.04 0.76 -3.51
N ILE A 127 -5.50 0.52 -2.32
CA ILE A 127 -5.20 1.54 -1.32
C ILE A 127 -3.69 1.54 -1.04
N ILE A 128 -3.08 2.71 -1.08
CA ILE A 128 -1.69 2.92 -0.69
C ILE A 128 -1.69 3.48 0.73
N THR A 129 -1.22 2.69 1.68
CA THR A 129 -1.12 3.08 3.09
C THR A 129 0.27 3.62 3.43
N MET A 130 0.37 4.42 4.47
CA MET A 130 1.65 5.03 4.88
C MET A 130 2.51 4.06 5.68
N TYR A 131 1.88 3.18 6.48
CA TYR A 131 2.59 2.19 7.29
C TYR A 131 1.77 0.90 7.44
N HIS A 132 2.44 -0.12 7.95
CA HIS A 132 1.95 -1.50 8.01
C HIS A 132 0.54 -1.62 8.61
N ASP A 133 0.30 -1.11 9.82
CA ASP A 133 -0.93 -1.38 10.55
C ASP A 133 -2.16 -0.68 9.96
N GLN A 134 -2.00 0.44 9.25
CA GLN A 134 -3.12 1.08 8.54
C GLN A 134 -3.84 0.11 7.59
N GLY A 135 -3.08 -0.68 6.85
CA GLY A 135 -3.63 -1.65 5.91
C GLY A 135 -3.98 -2.98 6.56
N GLN A 136 -3.07 -3.50 7.39
CA GLN A 136 -3.20 -4.84 7.94
C GLN A 136 -4.35 -4.99 8.93
N ILE A 137 -4.59 -4.01 9.79
CA ILE A 137 -5.73 -4.03 10.72
C ILE A 137 -7.04 -4.11 9.93
N ALA A 138 -7.21 -3.23 8.94
CA ALA A 138 -8.44 -3.19 8.13
C ALA A 138 -8.68 -4.51 7.37
N LEU A 139 -7.67 -5.01 6.66
CA LEU A 139 -7.81 -6.26 5.89
C LEU A 139 -8.07 -7.47 6.78
N LYS A 140 -7.35 -7.58 7.91
CA LYS A 140 -7.54 -8.70 8.85
C LYS A 140 -8.92 -8.69 9.50
N LEU A 141 -9.46 -7.53 9.82
CA LEU A 141 -10.84 -7.42 10.34
C LEU A 141 -11.89 -7.74 9.27
N MET A 142 -11.62 -7.50 7.99
CA MET A 142 -12.53 -7.85 6.90
C MET A 142 -12.49 -9.33 6.52
N GLY A 143 -11.42 -10.07 6.83
CA GLY A 143 -11.33 -11.50 6.49
C GLY A 143 -9.94 -12.08 6.62
N PHE A 144 -9.50 -12.35 7.84
CA PHE A 144 -8.16 -12.87 8.13
C PHE A 144 -7.83 -14.19 7.42
N ASP A 145 -8.81 -15.09 7.33
CA ASP A 145 -8.72 -16.42 6.75
C ASP A 145 -8.59 -16.47 5.23
N ARG A 146 -8.87 -15.35 4.57
CA ARG A 146 -8.90 -15.25 3.09
C ARG A 146 -7.88 -14.26 2.52
N GLY A 147 -7.14 -13.61 3.40
CA GLY A 147 -6.09 -12.68 2.99
C GLY A 147 -4.93 -13.39 2.30
N VAL A 148 -4.41 -12.78 1.25
CA VAL A 148 -3.24 -13.25 0.52
C VAL A 148 -2.20 -12.14 0.48
N THR A 149 -0.95 -12.51 0.75
CA THR A 149 0.21 -11.64 0.55
C THR A 149 0.83 -11.95 -0.82
N VAL A 150 1.10 -10.92 -1.59
CA VAL A 150 1.76 -11.01 -2.90
C VAL A 150 3.10 -10.30 -2.82
N GLN A 151 4.16 -10.99 -3.18
CA GLN A 151 5.51 -10.45 -3.21
C GLN A 151 5.68 -9.58 -4.47
N GLY A 152 5.57 -8.26 -4.29
CA GLY A 152 5.58 -7.31 -5.40
C GLY A 152 6.98 -6.86 -5.80
N GLY A 153 7.19 -6.66 -7.11
CA GLY A 153 8.45 -6.17 -7.67
C GLY A 153 9.43 -7.23 -8.12
N ILE A 154 9.17 -8.51 -7.83
CA ILE A 154 9.98 -9.64 -8.33
C ILE A 154 9.46 -10.13 -9.69
N PRO A 155 10.28 -10.84 -10.50
CA PRO A 155 9.97 -11.16 -11.90
C PRO A 155 8.86 -12.21 -12.10
N PHE A 156 8.51 -12.97 -11.08
CA PHE A 156 7.45 -13.98 -11.13
C PHE A 156 6.52 -13.87 -9.91
N PRO A 157 5.26 -14.33 -10.00
CA PRO A 157 4.33 -14.22 -8.90
C PRO A 157 4.70 -15.18 -7.75
N VAL A 158 4.85 -14.63 -6.55
CA VAL A 158 4.96 -15.38 -5.31
C VAL A 158 3.85 -14.90 -4.37
N THR A 159 3.08 -15.82 -3.85
CA THR A 159 1.98 -15.54 -2.94
C THR A 159 2.05 -16.42 -1.71
N THR A 160 1.70 -15.86 -0.57
CA THR A 160 1.62 -16.57 0.71
C THR A 160 0.29 -16.25 1.39
N PRO A 161 -0.20 -17.09 2.30
CA PRO A 161 -1.28 -16.72 3.19
C PRO A 161 -0.92 -15.46 4.00
N ALA A 162 -1.91 -14.67 4.37
CA ALA A 162 -1.70 -13.46 5.18
C ALA A 162 -1.51 -13.73 6.68
N HIS A 163 -1.27 -14.98 7.06
CA HIS A 163 -0.94 -15.39 8.43
C HIS A 163 0.53 -15.79 8.55
N GLY A 164 1.04 -15.78 9.79
CA GLY A 164 2.42 -16.19 10.07
C GLY A 164 2.67 -17.68 9.84
N THR A 165 3.91 -18.09 10.02
CA THR A 165 4.36 -19.48 9.96
C THR A 165 3.62 -20.29 11.03
N ALA A 166 2.85 -21.27 10.63
CA ALA A 166 2.04 -22.09 11.53
C ALA A 166 2.90 -23.21 12.15
N PHE A 167 3.92 -22.85 12.90
CA PHE A 167 4.83 -23.82 13.56
C PHE A 167 4.13 -24.74 14.55
N ASP A 168 3.02 -24.30 15.12
CA ASP A 168 2.19 -25.04 16.06
C ASP A 168 1.40 -26.20 15.44
N ILE A 169 1.33 -26.22 14.11
CA ILE A 169 0.66 -27.28 13.34
C ILE A 169 1.58 -28.00 12.35
N ALA A 170 2.88 -27.70 12.41
CA ALA A 170 3.90 -28.29 11.52
C ALA A 170 4.34 -29.69 12.01
#